data_b4969618a0361cc44c4cf74283666965
#
_entry.id   b4969618a0361cc44c4cf74283666965
#
_cell.length_a   1.000
_cell.length_b   1.000
_cell.length_c   1.000
_cell.angle_alpha   90.00
_cell.angle_beta   90.00
_cell.angle_gamma   90.00
#
_symmetry.space_group_name_H-M   'P 1'
#
loop_
_entity.id
_entity.type
_entity.pdbx_description
1 polymer ?
#
loop_
_entity_poly.entity_id
_entity_poly.type
_entity_poly.pdbx_seq_one_letter_code
_entity_poly.pdbx_strand_id
1 'polypeptide(L)'
;MTMTRTATAPISPRRRQWRSYAACVVALGLLFLGRGAWDAVEATQFALHGIVTDARVVGITIVPEGRGRMGRYARVRYVVADGKPIIATTEDRVDNLKIGDALRVSYLSTDPESVRQAADAGTLGAWSWLTLGLGLVISLTGVLWLRRLRRQPI
;
A
#
# COMPACT_ATOMS: atom_id res chain seq x y z
N MET A 1 -33.08 -44.31 -33.94
CA MET A 1 -32.61 -43.46 -32.86
C MET A 1 -31.47 -42.60 -33.37
N THR A 2 -31.76 -41.36 -33.81
CA THR A 2 -30.80 -40.44 -34.41
C THR A 2 -30.28 -39.51 -33.29
N MET A 3 -29.03 -39.73 -32.84
CA MET A 3 -28.34 -38.83 -31.88
C MET A 3 -27.96 -37.55 -32.61
N THR A 4 -28.68 -36.48 -32.36
CA THR A 4 -28.31 -35.11 -32.77
C THR A 4 -27.16 -34.65 -31.89
N ARG A 5 -25.94 -34.68 -32.42
CA ARG A 5 -24.73 -34.09 -31.82
C ARG A 5 -24.89 -32.54 -31.91
N THR A 6 -25.21 -31.91 -30.81
CA THR A 6 -25.17 -30.44 -30.67
C THR A 6 -23.71 -29.99 -30.78
N ALA A 7 -23.30 -29.56 -31.95
CA ALA A 7 -21.98 -28.97 -32.18
C ALA A 7 -21.89 -27.64 -31.43
N THR A 8 -21.12 -27.62 -30.37
CA THR A 8 -20.78 -26.39 -29.64
C THR A 8 -19.94 -25.49 -30.55
N ALA A 9 -20.52 -24.37 -31.01
CA ALA A 9 -19.83 -23.44 -31.89
C ALA A 9 -18.52 -22.93 -31.27
N PRO A 10 -17.40 -22.90 -32.01
CA PRO A 10 -16.12 -22.45 -31.48
C PRO A 10 -16.20 -20.96 -31.10
N ILE A 11 -15.80 -20.64 -29.87
CA ILE A 11 -15.73 -19.27 -29.34
C ILE A 11 -14.76 -18.50 -30.23
N SER A 12 -15.20 -17.39 -30.84
CA SER A 12 -14.38 -16.59 -31.76
C SER A 12 -13.10 -16.09 -31.03
N PRO A 13 -11.92 -16.14 -31.68
CA PRO A 13 -10.63 -15.77 -31.07
C PRO A 13 -10.62 -14.33 -30.49
N ARG A 14 -11.37 -13.41 -31.10
CA ARG A 14 -11.57 -12.06 -30.60
C ARG A 14 -12.21 -12.01 -29.20
N ARG A 15 -13.26 -12.81 -28.94
CA ARG A 15 -13.93 -12.84 -27.63
C ARG A 15 -13.01 -13.38 -26.52
N ARG A 16 -12.13 -14.32 -26.85
CA ARG A 16 -11.16 -14.87 -25.88
C ARG A 16 -10.14 -13.81 -25.46
N GLN A 17 -9.64 -13.01 -26.39
CA GLN A 17 -8.73 -11.90 -26.11
C GLN A 17 -9.35 -10.84 -25.20
N TRP A 18 -10.57 -10.38 -25.48
CA TRP A 18 -11.27 -9.37 -24.67
C TRP A 18 -11.51 -9.86 -23.23
N ARG A 19 -11.78 -11.15 -23.04
CA ARG A 19 -11.92 -11.73 -21.70
C ARG A 19 -10.60 -11.73 -20.94
N SER A 20 -9.49 -12.02 -21.61
CA SER A 20 -8.16 -11.97 -20.99
C SER A 20 -7.79 -10.56 -20.59
N TYR A 21 -8.03 -9.56 -21.43
CA TYR A 21 -7.80 -8.15 -21.07
C TYR A 21 -8.63 -7.71 -19.86
N ALA A 22 -9.92 -8.04 -19.84
CA ALA A 22 -10.77 -7.70 -18.71
C ALA A 22 -10.31 -8.39 -17.41
N ALA A 23 -9.84 -9.63 -17.48
CA ALA A 23 -9.27 -10.33 -16.33
C ALA A 23 -7.96 -9.66 -15.83
N CYS A 24 -7.09 -9.25 -16.75
CA CYS A 24 -5.87 -8.50 -16.40
C CYS A 24 -6.20 -7.16 -15.71
N VAL A 25 -7.22 -6.44 -16.19
CA VAL A 25 -7.66 -5.18 -15.58
C VAL A 25 -8.17 -5.42 -14.15
N VAL A 26 -8.98 -6.46 -13.93
CA VAL A 26 -9.44 -6.83 -12.57
C VAL A 26 -8.27 -7.21 -11.67
N ALA A 27 -7.33 -8.04 -12.15
CA ALA A 27 -6.16 -8.45 -11.39
C ALA A 27 -5.30 -7.23 -10.99
N LEU A 28 -5.09 -6.29 -11.90
CA LEU A 28 -4.37 -5.05 -11.61
C LEU A 28 -5.09 -4.22 -10.54
N GLY A 29 -6.40 -4.06 -10.65
CA GLY A 29 -7.21 -3.36 -9.64
C GLY A 29 -7.13 -4.01 -8.25
N LEU A 30 -7.15 -5.35 -8.19
CA LEU A 30 -6.98 -6.09 -6.94
C LEU A 30 -5.60 -5.92 -6.32
N LEU A 31 -4.54 -5.83 -7.14
CA LEU A 31 -3.18 -5.53 -6.64
C LEU A 31 -3.11 -4.15 -5.97
N PHE A 32 -3.70 -3.12 -6.59
CA PHE A 32 -3.77 -1.79 -5.98
C PHE A 32 -4.60 -1.77 -4.70
N LEU A 33 -5.74 -2.47 -4.68
CA LEU A 33 -6.57 -2.61 -3.47
C LEU A 33 -5.80 -3.34 -2.36
N GLY A 34 -5.11 -4.43 -2.67
CA GLY A 34 -4.31 -5.19 -1.71
C GLY A 34 -3.20 -4.32 -1.09
N ARG A 35 -2.51 -3.54 -1.92
CA ARG A 35 -1.47 -2.62 -1.43
C ARG A 35 -2.06 -1.54 -0.51
N GLY A 36 -3.14 -0.88 -0.93
CA GLY A 36 -3.78 0.15 -0.12
C GLY A 36 -4.40 -0.39 1.17
N ALA A 37 -4.95 -1.62 1.13
CA ALA A 37 -5.46 -2.30 2.33
C ALA A 37 -4.34 -2.61 3.33
N TRP A 38 -3.17 -3.02 2.85
CA TRP A 38 -2.00 -3.24 3.70
C TRP A 38 -1.59 -1.97 4.42
N ASP A 39 -1.45 -0.85 3.70
CA ASP A 39 -1.12 0.45 4.29
C ASP A 39 -2.18 0.88 5.34
N ALA A 40 -3.47 0.58 5.09
CA ALA A 40 -4.54 0.88 6.03
C ALA A 40 -4.46 0.05 7.33
N VAL A 41 -4.13 -1.24 7.22
CA VAL A 41 -3.93 -2.12 8.38
C VAL A 41 -2.76 -1.60 9.22
N GLU A 42 -1.66 -1.26 8.60
CA GLU A 42 -0.47 -0.75 9.27
C GLU A 42 -0.76 0.59 9.98
N ALA A 43 -1.40 1.55 9.30
CA ALA A 43 -1.81 2.82 9.91
C ALA A 43 -2.75 2.60 11.12
N THR A 44 -3.67 1.63 11.02
CA THR A 44 -4.58 1.28 12.12
C THR A 44 -3.81 0.68 13.31
N GLN A 45 -2.80 -0.15 13.06
CA GLN A 45 -1.95 -0.70 14.12
C GLN A 45 -1.22 0.41 14.86
N PHE A 46 -0.63 1.38 14.17
CA PHE A 46 0.00 2.54 14.80
C PHE A 46 -1.00 3.40 15.57
N ALA A 47 -2.22 3.60 15.04
CA ALA A 47 -3.26 4.37 15.73
C ALA A 47 -3.74 3.72 17.04
N LEU A 48 -3.85 2.39 17.07
CA LEU A 48 -4.41 1.65 18.20
C LEU A 48 -3.35 1.20 19.21
N HIS A 49 -2.15 0.87 18.75
CA HIS A 49 -1.12 0.22 19.56
C HIS A 49 0.22 0.97 19.55
N GLY A 50 0.30 2.09 18.84
CA GLY A 50 1.53 2.89 18.78
C GLY A 50 1.85 3.54 20.11
N ILE A 51 3.07 3.34 20.59
CA ILE A 51 3.59 3.97 21.80
C ILE A 51 4.36 5.21 21.39
N VAL A 52 3.89 6.37 21.87
CA VAL A 52 4.54 7.65 21.58
C VAL A 52 5.65 7.91 22.60
N THR A 53 6.84 8.25 22.11
CA THR A 53 8.00 8.58 22.94
C THR A 53 8.79 9.74 22.34
N ASP A 54 9.58 10.40 23.18
CA ASP A 54 10.51 11.42 22.73
C ASP A 54 11.79 10.78 22.21
N ALA A 55 12.20 11.19 21.03
CA ALA A 55 13.39 10.70 20.36
C ALA A 55 14.31 11.87 20.00
N ARG A 56 15.59 11.58 19.83
CA ARG A 56 16.56 12.55 19.36
C ARG A 56 17.16 12.12 18.03
N VAL A 57 17.22 13.00 17.07
CA VAL A 57 17.82 12.76 15.77
C VAL A 57 19.32 12.59 15.93
N VAL A 58 19.85 11.41 15.60
CA VAL A 58 21.30 11.10 15.67
C VAL A 58 21.96 11.05 14.29
N GLY A 59 21.17 11.07 13.23
CA GLY A 59 21.69 11.08 11.87
C GLY A 59 20.55 11.31 10.85
N ILE A 60 20.94 11.61 9.62
CA ILE A 60 20.03 11.72 8.49
C ILE A 60 20.53 10.79 7.39
N THR A 61 19.65 9.92 6.92
CA THR A 61 19.92 9.01 5.81
C THR A 61 19.25 9.56 4.55
N ILE A 62 19.97 9.60 3.46
CA ILE A 62 19.46 10.02 2.16
C ILE A 62 19.38 8.79 1.27
N VAL A 63 18.17 8.49 0.79
CA VAL A 63 17.89 7.31 -0.04
C VAL A 63 17.36 7.77 -1.40
N PRO A 64 17.87 7.23 -2.53
CA PRO A 64 17.31 7.53 -3.83
C PRO A 64 15.93 6.88 -3.99
N GLU A 65 14.89 7.67 -4.25
CA GLU A 65 13.49 7.25 -4.41
C GLU A 65 13.08 7.06 -5.89
N GLY A 66 14.04 7.01 -6.78
CA GLY A 66 13.79 6.93 -8.22
C GLY A 66 13.48 8.30 -8.87
N ARG A 67 13.52 8.34 -10.21
CA ARG A 67 13.32 9.57 -11.01
C ARG A 67 14.17 10.77 -10.56
N GLY A 68 15.35 10.54 -9.99
CA GLY A 68 16.26 11.60 -9.52
C GLY A 68 15.83 12.29 -8.21
N ARG A 69 14.83 11.76 -7.52
CA ARG A 69 14.41 12.26 -6.19
C ARG A 69 15.21 11.59 -5.09
N MET A 70 15.56 12.35 -4.07
CA MET A 70 16.21 11.87 -2.86
C MET A 70 15.24 12.01 -1.69
N GLY A 71 14.94 10.89 -1.01
CA GLY A 71 14.21 10.89 0.26
C GLY A 71 15.16 11.12 1.43
N ARG A 72 14.78 11.95 2.39
CA ARG A 72 15.52 12.17 3.62
C ARG A 72 14.80 11.49 4.78
N TYR A 73 15.49 10.67 5.52
CA TYR A 73 14.95 9.91 6.66
C TYR A 73 15.80 10.17 7.89
N ALA A 74 15.16 10.35 9.04
CA ALA A 74 15.88 10.58 10.27
C ALA A 74 16.27 9.26 10.94
N ARG A 75 17.53 9.13 11.33
CA ARG A 75 17.94 8.13 12.31
C ARG A 75 17.74 8.71 13.70
N VAL A 76 16.88 8.09 14.47
CA VAL A 76 16.47 8.57 15.78
C VAL A 76 16.91 7.60 16.87
N ARG A 77 17.32 8.15 18.02
CA ARG A 77 17.58 7.39 19.24
C ARG A 77 16.45 7.67 20.21
N TYR A 78 15.85 6.63 20.75
CA TYR A 78 14.81 6.72 21.76
C TYR A 78 14.90 5.53 22.71
N VAL A 79 14.15 5.58 23.81
CA VAL A 79 14.11 4.53 24.83
C VAL A 79 12.75 3.85 24.74
N VAL A 80 12.73 2.53 24.55
CA VAL A 80 11.51 1.72 24.57
C VAL A 80 11.01 1.54 26.00
N ALA A 81 9.78 1.06 26.17
CA ALA A 81 9.15 0.85 27.47
C ALA A 81 10.00 0.00 28.43
N ASP A 82 10.82 -0.92 27.91
CA ASP A 82 11.74 -1.78 28.69
C ASP A 82 13.01 -1.04 29.14
N GLY A 83 13.15 0.24 28.91
CA GLY A 83 14.32 1.03 29.26
C GLY A 83 15.53 0.86 28.33
N LYS A 84 15.44 0.08 27.27
CA LYS A 84 16.54 -0.13 26.33
C LYS A 84 16.58 1.02 25.30
N PRO A 85 17.77 1.62 25.06
CA PRO A 85 17.94 2.58 24.00
C PRO A 85 17.97 1.85 22.63
N ILE A 86 17.18 2.33 21.70
CA ILE A 86 17.14 1.84 20.29
C ILE A 86 17.52 2.98 19.35
N ILE A 87 18.16 2.64 18.24
CA ILE A 87 18.41 3.54 17.13
C ILE A 87 17.70 2.94 15.91
N ALA A 88 16.68 3.65 15.42
CA ALA A 88 15.92 3.26 14.23
C ALA A 88 15.90 4.38 13.19
N THR A 89 15.54 4.05 11.98
CA THR A 89 15.31 5.03 10.91
C THR A 89 13.81 5.24 10.74
N THR A 90 13.36 6.50 10.71
CA THR A 90 11.93 6.80 10.50
C THR A 90 11.48 6.28 9.14
N GLU A 91 10.28 5.75 9.06
CA GLU A 91 9.65 5.38 7.79
C GLU A 91 9.15 6.61 7.02
N ASP A 92 8.82 7.65 7.76
CA ASP A 92 8.33 8.91 7.19
C ASP A 92 9.49 9.78 6.75
N ARG A 93 9.26 10.48 5.64
CA ARG A 93 10.20 11.45 5.10
C ARG A 93 10.29 12.69 6.00
N VAL A 94 11.49 13.18 6.21
CA VAL A 94 11.75 14.35 7.04
C VAL A 94 12.45 15.44 6.21
N ASP A 95 11.83 16.61 6.08
CA ASP A 95 12.37 17.65 5.22
C ASP A 95 13.24 18.66 5.96
N ASN A 96 12.97 18.99 7.22
CA ASN A 96 13.58 20.11 7.94
C ASN A 96 14.33 19.75 9.23
N LEU A 97 14.50 18.46 9.54
CA LEU A 97 15.18 18.03 10.75
C LEU A 97 16.69 18.09 10.62
N LYS A 98 17.34 18.44 11.74
CA LYS A 98 18.81 18.47 11.91
C LYS A 98 19.23 17.44 12.97
N ILE A 99 20.48 17.06 12.92
CA ILE A 99 21.08 16.20 13.97
C ILE A 99 21.04 16.96 15.30
N GLY A 100 20.52 16.29 16.33
CA GLY A 100 20.34 16.87 17.68
C GLY A 100 18.91 17.33 17.96
N ASP A 101 18.07 17.48 16.94
CA ASP A 101 16.67 17.89 17.12
C ASP A 101 15.88 16.83 17.91
N ALA A 102 14.94 17.31 18.71
CA ALA A 102 13.96 16.47 19.38
C ALA A 102 12.80 16.17 18.41
N LEU A 103 12.37 14.91 18.37
CA LEU A 103 11.27 14.44 17.56
C LEU A 103 10.38 13.51 18.38
N ARG A 104 9.07 13.71 18.33
CA ARG A 104 8.14 12.73 18.88
C ARG A 104 7.87 11.65 17.87
N VAL A 105 8.13 10.41 18.28
CA VAL A 105 7.97 9.24 17.42
C VAL A 105 6.97 8.26 18.03
N SER A 106 6.32 7.51 17.17
CA SER A 106 5.47 6.37 17.52
C SER A 106 6.12 5.10 17.05
N TYR A 107 6.18 4.08 17.90
CA TYR A 107 6.68 2.75 17.57
C TYR A 107 5.71 1.68 18.04
N LEU A 108 5.79 0.49 17.46
CA LEU A 108 5.01 -0.67 17.88
C LEU A 108 5.83 -1.50 18.88
N SER A 109 5.21 -1.96 19.98
CA SER A 109 5.90 -2.82 20.96
C SER A 109 6.34 -4.15 20.37
N THR A 110 5.65 -4.62 19.33
CA THR A 110 5.97 -5.87 18.60
C THR A 110 7.13 -5.70 17.61
N ASP A 111 7.35 -4.48 17.13
CA ASP A 111 8.43 -4.13 16.21
C ASP A 111 8.95 -2.73 16.54
N PRO A 112 9.86 -2.62 17.52
CA PRO A 112 10.40 -1.34 17.95
C PRO A 112 11.29 -0.66 16.91
N GLU A 113 11.72 -1.35 15.86
CA GLU A 113 12.55 -0.76 14.80
C GLU A 113 11.69 -0.02 13.75
N SER A 114 10.41 -0.36 13.67
CA SER A 114 9.42 0.35 12.82
C SER A 114 8.96 1.61 13.54
N VAL A 115 9.41 2.77 13.07
CA VAL A 115 9.23 4.06 13.72
C VAL A 115 8.66 5.08 12.74
N ARG A 116 7.58 5.76 13.19
CA ARG A 116 6.94 6.86 12.45
C ARG A 116 6.95 8.14 13.27
N GLN A 117 6.84 9.29 12.61
CA GLN A 117 6.57 10.53 13.31
C GLN A 117 5.20 10.45 14.00
N ALA A 118 5.13 10.87 15.28
CA ALA A 118 3.88 10.76 16.04
C ALA A 118 2.72 11.55 15.42
N ALA A 119 3.01 12.61 14.69
CA ALA A 119 2.02 13.40 13.96
C ALA A 119 1.38 12.65 12.80
N ASP A 120 2.15 11.74 12.16
CA ASP A 120 1.73 11.00 10.97
C ASP A 120 1.33 9.55 11.30
N ALA A 121 1.63 9.10 12.52
CA ALA A 121 1.29 7.77 13.00
C ALA A 121 -0.24 7.59 13.01
N GLY A 122 -0.71 6.52 12.39
CA GLY A 122 -2.14 6.21 12.28
C GLY A 122 -2.87 6.98 11.17
N THR A 123 -2.19 7.82 10.39
CA THR A 123 -2.79 8.48 9.24
C THR A 123 -2.44 7.73 7.94
N LEU A 124 -3.44 7.63 7.06
CA LEU A 124 -3.19 7.17 5.69
C LEU A 124 -2.61 8.34 4.89
N GLY A 125 -1.44 8.18 4.34
CA GLY A 125 -0.88 9.15 3.41
C GLY A 125 -1.79 9.35 2.19
N ALA A 126 -1.71 10.53 1.57
CA ALA A 126 -2.51 10.85 0.37
C ALA A 126 -2.33 9.81 -0.75
N TRP A 127 -1.14 9.21 -0.85
CA TRP A 127 -0.84 8.16 -1.83
C TRP A 127 -1.64 6.88 -1.58
N SER A 128 -1.84 6.49 -0.32
CA SER A 128 -2.62 5.29 0.04
C SER A 128 -4.10 5.47 -0.28
N TRP A 129 -4.66 6.64 -0.07
CA TRP A 129 -6.02 6.97 -0.52
C TRP A 129 -6.17 6.90 -2.04
N LEU A 130 -5.18 7.41 -2.78
CA LEU A 130 -5.17 7.34 -4.24
C LEU A 130 -5.09 5.89 -4.74
N THR A 131 -4.25 5.06 -4.14
CA THR A 131 -4.13 3.65 -4.53
C THR A 131 -5.40 2.86 -4.24
N LEU A 132 -6.04 3.07 -3.09
CA LEU A 132 -7.33 2.47 -2.75
C LEU A 132 -8.43 2.91 -3.73
N GLY A 133 -8.55 4.21 -3.98
CA GLY A 133 -9.55 4.76 -4.89
C GLY A 133 -9.35 4.27 -6.32
N LEU A 134 -8.13 4.31 -6.82
CA LEU A 134 -7.78 3.84 -8.16
C LEU A 134 -8.04 2.33 -8.31
N GLY A 135 -7.63 1.54 -7.33
CA GLY A 135 -7.85 0.10 -7.30
C GLY A 135 -9.34 -0.25 -7.36
N LEU A 136 -10.18 0.48 -6.61
CA LEU A 136 -11.63 0.30 -6.61
C LEU A 136 -12.23 0.61 -8.00
N VAL A 137 -11.88 1.76 -8.59
CA VAL A 137 -12.39 2.18 -9.90
C VAL A 137 -11.98 1.17 -10.99
N ILE A 138 -10.72 0.76 -11.02
CA ILE A 138 -10.21 -0.21 -12.00
C ILE A 138 -10.94 -1.56 -11.84
N SER A 139 -11.09 -2.05 -10.61
CA SER A 139 -11.78 -3.32 -10.35
C SER A 139 -13.24 -3.28 -10.77
N LEU A 140 -13.96 -2.24 -10.41
CA LEU A 140 -15.37 -2.07 -10.79
C LEU A 140 -15.54 -2.00 -12.30
N THR A 141 -14.70 -1.23 -12.99
CA THR A 141 -14.70 -1.11 -14.45
C THR A 141 -14.47 -2.48 -15.11
N GLY A 142 -13.48 -3.22 -14.64
CA GLY A 142 -13.18 -4.57 -15.13
C GLY A 142 -14.36 -5.55 -14.94
N VAL A 143 -14.99 -5.53 -13.77
CA VAL A 143 -16.15 -6.39 -13.47
C VAL A 143 -17.36 -6.02 -14.35
N LEU A 144 -17.65 -4.73 -14.50
CA LEU A 144 -18.75 -4.26 -15.34
C LEU A 144 -18.51 -4.67 -16.81
N TRP A 145 -17.28 -4.58 -17.28
CA TRP A 145 -16.91 -5.02 -18.63
C TRP A 145 -17.08 -6.52 -18.81
N LEU A 146 -16.64 -7.34 -17.84
CA LEU A 146 -16.86 -8.79 -17.86
C LEU A 146 -18.36 -9.15 -17.87
N ARG A 147 -19.18 -8.43 -17.08
CA ARG A 147 -20.64 -8.63 -17.07
C ARG A 147 -21.27 -8.31 -18.42
N ARG A 148 -20.87 -7.22 -19.09
CA ARG A 148 -21.34 -6.87 -20.44
C ARG A 148 -20.98 -7.93 -21.48
N LEU A 149 -19.73 -8.45 -21.44
CA LEU A 149 -19.30 -9.52 -22.32
C LEU A 149 -20.08 -10.83 -22.14
N ARG A 150 -20.61 -11.09 -20.95
CA ARG A 150 -21.44 -12.26 -20.64
C ARG A 150 -22.90 -12.12 -21.15
N ARG A 151 -23.42 -10.89 -21.18
CA ARG A 151 -24.83 -10.62 -21.50
C ARG A 151 -25.10 -10.47 -23.01
N GLN A 152 -24.10 -10.44 -23.85
CA GLN A 152 -24.32 -10.41 -25.30
C GLN A 152 -24.63 -11.85 -25.76
N PRO A 153 -25.94 -12.15 -26.09
CA PRO A 153 -26.29 -13.44 -26.69
C PRO A 153 -25.64 -13.54 -28.06
N ILE A 154 -25.43 -14.77 -28.49
CA ILE A 154 -24.90 -15.15 -29.80
C ILE A 154 -25.96 -14.88 -30.85
#